data_48e9b1738612bdda9dc3a8ac6245199c
#
_entry.id   48e9b1738612bdda9dc3a8ac6245199c
#
_cell.length_a   1.000
_cell.length_b   1.000
_cell.length_c   1.000
_cell.angle_alpha   90.00
_cell.angle_beta   90.00
_cell.angle_gamma   90.00
#
_symmetry.space_group_name_H-M   'P 1'
#
loop_
_entity.id
_entity.type
_entity.pdbx_description
1 polymer ?
#
loop_
_entity_poly.entity_id
_entity_poly.type
_entity_poly.pdbx_seq_one_letter_code
_entity_poly.pdbx_strand_id
1 'polypeptide(L)'
;VEKEKITAATVRADFNDLVAVVHYTRAAHELGLWASERKLIARFFPEKTAPLIEAGCGAGRVAIALWSQGYTQLTAFDFAKELVDQARSLAAERGADSGDYPIRFLHADATALKKRRSLCTASFSGALFLFNGLMQIPGRENRRTALRELHRLCAPGAPLLFTTHDRESSPTERALWRLEQLRWTRGTQDSALVEFGDRYFDEAGVGRTFMHLPDRAEIIADLAATGWTREFDAMRKEVARESAAVVDFSDECRFWVARKN
;
A
#
# COMPACT_ATOMS: atom_id res chain seq x y z
N VAL A 1 27.39 -16.12 9.70
CA VAL A 1 26.77 -16.57 8.43
C VAL A 1 26.05 -15.38 7.84
N GLU A 2 26.47 -14.96 6.64
CA GLU A 2 25.81 -13.87 5.93
C GLU A 2 24.40 -14.35 5.52
N LYS A 3 23.38 -13.59 5.91
CA LYS A 3 21.99 -13.92 5.57
C LYS A 3 21.74 -13.50 4.11
N GLU A 4 20.89 -14.27 3.43
CA GLU A 4 20.42 -13.89 2.09
C GLU A 4 19.64 -12.57 2.13
N LYS A 5 19.83 -11.71 1.13
CA LYS A 5 19.12 -10.44 1.02
C LYS A 5 17.62 -10.66 0.83
N ILE A 6 16.83 -9.82 1.48
CA ILE A 6 15.37 -9.81 1.31
C ILE A 6 15.04 -9.35 -0.12
N THR A 7 14.22 -10.13 -0.79
CA THR A 7 13.80 -9.91 -2.17
C THR A 7 12.27 -9.82 -2.28
N ALA A 8 11.77 -9.39 -3.43
CA ALA A 8 10.33 -9.45 -3.73
C ALA A 8 9.77 -10.88 -3.62
N ALA A 9 10.58 -11.91 -3.89
CA ALA A 9 10.16 -13.30 -3.72
C ALA A 9 10.00 -13.67 -2.24
N THR A 10 10.92 -13.21 -1.37
CA THR A 10 10.84 -13.37 0.09
C THR A 10 9.55 -12.76 0.62
N VAL A 11 9.31 -11.48 0.31
CA VAL A 11 8.11 -10.76 0.77
C VAL A 11 6.82 -11.39 0.22
N ARG A 12 6.84 -11.88 -1.04
CA ARG A 12 5.69 -12.59 -1.60
C ARG A 12 5.39 -13.91 -0.86
N ALA A 13 6.42 -14.64 -0.45
CA ALA A 13 6.24 -15.85 0.33
C ALA A 13 5.62 -15.55 1.69
N ASP A 14 6.09 -14.48 2.36
CA ASP A 14 5.54 -14.05 3.65
C ASP A 14 4.05 -13.66 3.55
N PHE A 15 3.65 -12.92 2.50
CA PHE A 15 2.23 -12.54 2.28
C PHE A 15 1.32 -13.68 1.80
N ASN A 16 1.88 -14.78 1.28
CA ASN A 16 1.13 -15.99 0.96
C ASN A 16 1.15 -17.00 2.13
N ASP A 17 1.84 -16.70 3.23
CA ASP A 17 1.77 -17.51 4.45
C ASP A 17 0.35 -17.45 5.04
N LEU A 18 -0.12 -18.58 5.56
CA LEU A 18 -1.48 -18.70 6.05
C LEU A 18 -1.78 -17.73 7.21
N VAL A 19 -0.80 -17.43 8.06
CA VAL A 19 -0.97 -16.49 9.17
C VAL A 19 -1.22 -15.08 8.64
N ALA A 20 -0.44 -14.63 7.67
CA ALA A 20 -0.62 -13.34 7.01
C ALA A 20 -1.97 -13.28 6.27
N VAL A 21 -2.32 -14.34 5.52
CA VAL A 21 -3.60 -14.42 4.81
C VAL A 21 -4.78 -14.28 5.77
N VAL A 22 -4.78 -14.98 6.90
CA VAL A 22 -5.82 -14.87 7.93
C VAL A 22 -5.89 -13.46 8.50
N HIS A 23 -4.75 -12.84 8.82
CA HIS A 23 -4.69 -11.48 9.37
C HIS A 23 -5.34 -10.45 8.43
N TYR A 24 -4.93 -10.41 7.17
CA TYR A 24 -5.45 -9.46 6.19
C TYR A 24 -6.91 -9.75 5.78
N THR A 25 -7.32 -11.02 5.79
CA THR A 25 -8.72 -11.40 5.55
C THR A 25 -9.62 -10.90 6.68
N ARG A 26 -9.21 -11.05 7.95
CA ARG A 26 -9.95 -10.47 9.09
C ARG A 26 -10.08 -8.96 8.96
N ALA A 27 -9.01 -8.26 8.61
CA ALA A 27 -9.05 -6.82 8.40
C ALA A 27 -10.07 -6.41 7.33
N ALA A 28 -10.15 -7.15 6.23
CA ALA A 28 -11.11 -6.88 5.17
C ALA A 28 -12.56 -7.11 5.61
N HIS A 29 -12.82 -8.11 6.46
CA HIS A 29 -14.14 -8.37 7.00
C HIS A 29 -14.60 -7.36 8.05
N GLU A 30 -13.70 -6.96 8.96
CA GLU A 30 -14.05 -6.29 10.21
C GLU A 30 -13.86 -4.77 10.18
N LEU A 31 -12.85 -4.26 9.45
CA LEU A 31 -12.45 -2.85 9.58
C LEU A 31 -13.03 -1.92 8.51
N GLY A 32 -13.21 -2.40 7.28
CA GLY A 32 -13.62 -1.54 6.17
C GLY A 32 -12.67 -0.34 5.95
N LEU A 33 -13.20 0.80 5.47
CA LEU A 33 -12.42 2.04 5.35
C LEU A 33 -12.23 2.70 6.72
N TRP A 34 -11.00 3.11 6.98
CA TRP A 34 -10.67 3.94 8.14
C TRP A 34 -11.29 5.34 8.03
N ALA A 35 -11.46 6.05 9.13
CA ALA A 35 -12.03 7.40 9.13
C ALA A 35 -11.17 8.37 8.31
N SER A 36 -9.84 8.29 8.42
CA SER A 36 -8.88 9.06 7.63
C SER A 36 -8.94 8.73 6.15
N GLU A 37 -9.00 7.44 5.79
CA GLU A 37 -9.15 7.00 4.39
C GLU A 37 -10.45 7.55 3.79
N ARG A 38 -11.58 7.39 4.48
CA ARG A 38 -12.89 7.87 4.04
C ARG A 38 -12.88 9.38 3.78
N LYS A 39 -12.27 10.15 4.69
CA LYS A 39 -12.18 11.61 4.58
C LYS A 39 -11.36 12.05 3.36
N LEU A 40 -10.21 11.41 3.13
CA LEU A 40 -9.34 11.75 2.02
C LEU A 40 -9.89 11.26 0.69
N ILE A 41 -10.48 10.06 0.66
CA ILE A 41 -11.13 9.52 -0.54
C ILE A 41 -12.30 10.42 -0.95
N ALA A 42 -13.17 10.82 -0.02
CA ALA A 42 -14.28 11.73 -0.32
C ALA A 42 -13.79 13.09 -0.86
N ARG A 43 -12.63 13.57 -0.42
CA ARG A 43 -12.05 14.84 -0.87
C ARG A 43 -11.39 14.76 -2.24
N PHE A 44 -10.62 13.71 -2.51
CA PHE A 44 -9.74 13.63 -3.68
C PHE A 44 -10.28 12.72 -4.79
N PHE A 45 -11.28 11.87 -4.49
CA PHE A 45 -11.92 10.94 -5.43
C PHE A 45 -13.46 11.07 -5.36
N PRO A 46 -14.03 12.27 -5.54
CA PRO A 46 -15.46 12.51 -5.35
C PRO A 46 -16.32 11.84 -6.41
N GLU A 47 -15.78 11.56 -7.60
CA GLU A 47 -16.52 11.00 -8.74
C GLU A 47 -16.57 9.47 -8.62
N LYS A 48 -17.70 8.94 -8.18
CA LYS A 48 -17.87 7.51 -7.89
C LYS A 48 -18.01 6.63 -9.13
N THR A 49 -18.31 7.23 -10.27
CA THR A 49 -18.42 6.54 -11.57
C THR A 49 -17.11 6.54 -12.35
N ALA A 50 -16.09 7.25 -11.85
CA ALA A 50 -14.79 7.30 -12.48
C ALA A 50 -13.98 5.99 -12.22
N PRO A 51 -13.20 5.51 -13.21
CA PRO A 51 -12.40 4.31 -13.04
C PRO A 51 -11.24 4.53 -12.05
N LEU A 52 -11.18 3.71 -11.01
CA LEU A 52 -10.13 3.72 -10.00
C LEU A 52 -9.35 2.41 -9.99
N ILE A 53 -8.05 2.51 -9.66
CA ILE A 53 -7.18 1.35 -9.45
C ILE A 53 -6.64 1.35 -8.02
N GLU A 54 -6.78 0.21 -7.33
CA GLU A 54 -6.15 -0.06 -6.04
C GLU A 54 -4.99 -1.02 -6.22
N ALA A 55 -3.79 -0.59 -5.81
CA ALA A 55 -2.58 -1.39 -5.74
C ALA A 55 -2.43 -1.96 -4.32
N GLY A 56 -1.95 -3.21 -4.21
CA GLY A 56 -1.78 -3.86 -2.90
C GLY A 56 -3.11 -4.02 -2.17
N CYS A 57 -4.13 -4.52 -2.85
CA CYS A 57 -5.49 -4.61 -2.30
C CYS A 57 -5.65 -5.64 -1.17
N GLY A 58 -4.66 -6.53 -0.98
CA GLY A 58 -4.74 -7.62 -0.04
C GLY A 58 -6.01 -8.44 -0.25
N ALA A 59 -6.74 -8.72 0.82
CA ALA A 59 -8.04 -9.40 0.79
C ALA A 59 -9.22 -8.48 0.40
N GLY A 60 -8.98 -7.32 -0.22
CA GLY A 60 -10.00 -6.48 -0.81
C GLY A 60 -10.66 -5.46 0.12
N ARG A 61 -10.07 -5.16 1.28
CA ARG A 61 -10.64 -4.28 2.31
C ARG A 61 -11.16 -2.94 1.76
N VAL A 62 -10.33 -2.24 1.00
CA VAL A 62 -10.64 -0.90 0.50
C VAL A 62 -11.56 -0.97 -0.72
N ALA A 63 -11.25 -1.83 -1.72
CA ALA A 63 -12.06 -1.96 -2.93
C ALA A 63 -13.52 -2.35 -2.61
N ILE A 64 -13.73 -3.33 -1.74
CA ILE A 64 -15.08 -3.77 -1.34
C ILE A 64 -15.81 -2.67 -0.55
N ALA A 65 -15.10 -1.96 0.33
CA ALA A 65 -15.70 -0.85 1.06
C ALA A 65 -16.05 0.34 0.15
N LEU A 66 -15.25 0.62 -0.88
CA LEU A 66 -15.57 1.63 -1.90
C LEU A 66 -16.79 1.22 -2.73
N TRP A 67 -16.83 -0.04 -3.17
CA TRP A 67 -17.98 -0.58 -3.89
C TRP A 67 -19.27 -0.42 -3.09
N SER A 68 -19.26 -0.76 -1.79
CA SER A 68 -20.41 -0.58 -0.91
C SER A 68 -20.83 0.87 -0.72
N GLN A 69 -19.95 1.84 -1.00
CA GLN A 69 -20.24 3.27 -0.99
C GLN A 69 -20.68 3.81 -2.37
N GLY A 70 -20.85 2.93 -3.36
CA GLY A 70 -21.35 3.27 -4.68
C GLY A 70 -20.28 3.64 -5.71
N TYR A 71 -19.01 3.30 -5.49
CA TYR A 71 -17.99 3.37 -6.54
C TYR A 71 -18.18 2.21 -7.52
N THR A 72 -18.30 2.52 -8.82
CA THR A 72 -18.78 1.55 -9.82
C THR A 72 -17.70 0.96 -10.73
N GLN A 73 -16.54 1.61 -10.86
CA GLN A 73 -15.50 1.18 -11.79
C GLN A 73 -14.18 0.90 -11.03
N LEU A 74 -14.16 -0.22 -10.30
CA LEU A 74 -13.04 -0.59 -9.44
C LEU A 74 -12.21 -1.71 -10.06
N THR A 75 -10.92 -1.47 -10.22
CA THR A 75 -9.91 -2.49 -10.48
C THR A 75 -8.94 -2.52 -9.30
N ALA A 76 -8.72 -3.70 -8.73
CA ALA A 76 -7.83 -3.89 -7.59
C ALA A 76 -6.84 -5.03 -7.88
N PHE A 77 -5.60 -4.92 -7.41
CA PHE A 77 -4.63 -5.98 -7.61
C PHE A 77 -3.71 -6.14 -6.40
N ASP A 78 -3.21 -7.36 -6.28
CA ASP A 78 -2.18 -7.71 -5.31
C ASP A 78 -1.19 -8.71 -5.91
N PHE A 79 0.04 -8.74 -5.37
CA PHE A 79 1.09 -9.68 -5.79
C PHE A 79 1.02 -11.02 -5.06
N ALA A 80 0.29 -11.08 -3.93
CA ALA A 80 0.02 -12.29 -3.18
C ALA A 80 -1.26 -12.96 -3.69
N LYS A 81 -1.09 -14.11 -4.34
CA LYS A 81 -2.21 -14.82 -4.99
C LYS A 81 -3.29 -15.21 -3.99
N GLU A 82 -2.88 -15.71 -2.82
CA GLU A 82 -3.81 -16.17 -1.78
C GLU A 82 -4.70 -15.02 -1.29
N LEU A 83 -4.14 -13.81 -1.12
CA LEU A 83 -4.92 -12.63 -0.75
C LEU A 83 -5.91 -12.21 -1.84
N VAL A 84 -5.52 -12.27 -3.11
CA VAL A 84 -6.43 -12.00 -4.23
C VAL A 84 -7.59 -12.99 -4.27
N ASP A 85 -7.33 -14.26 -3.96
CA ASP A 85 -8.37 -15.28 -3.92
C ASP A 85 -9.33 -15.05 -2.73
N GLN A 86 -8.82 -14.60 -1.57
CA GLN A 86 -9.67 -14.15 -0.46
C GLN A 86 -10.50 -12.91 -0.83
N ALA A 87 -9.91 -11.93 -1.53
CA ALA A 87 -10.64 -10.76 -2.01
C ALA A 87 -11.81 -11.11 -2.92
N ARG A 88 -11.61 -12.08 -3.83
CA ARG A 88 -12.69 -12.59 -4.70
C ARG A 88 -13.77 -13.31 -3.92
N SER A 89 -13.40 -14.15 -2.94
CA SER A 89 -14.37 -14.85 -2.09
C SER A 89 -15.21 -13.87 -1.29
N LEU A 90 -14.58 -12.87 -0.66
CA LEU A 90 -15.27 -11.83 0.09
C LEU A 90 -16.17 -10.96 -0.82
N ALA A 91 -15.71 -10.65 -2.03
CA ALA A 91 -16.53 -9.92 -3.00
C ALA A 91 -17.78 -10.72 -3.40
N ALA A 92 -17.63 -12.03 -3.64
CA ALA A 92 -18.78 -12.91 -3.93
C ALA A 92 -19.78 -12.95 -2.78
N GLU A 93 -19.31 -13.10 -1.55
CA GLU A 93 -20.16 -13.06 -0.33
C GLU A 93 -20.95 -11.75 -0.20
N ARG A 94 -20.39 -10.64 -0.67
CA ARG A 94 -21.00 -9.30 -0.62
C ARG A 94 -21.77 -8.93 -1.88
N GLY A 95 -21.79 -9.79 -2.92
CA GLY A 95 -22.40 -9.51 -4.22
C GLY A 95 -21.63 -8.49 -5.07
N ALA A 96 -20.35 -8.26 -4.76
CA ALA A 96 -19.50 -7.29 -5.43
C ALA A 96 -18.72 -7.89 -6.63
N ASP A 97 -18.94 -9.16 -6.96
CA ASP A 97 -18.36 -9.88 -8.10
C ASP A 97 -19.32 -10.03 -9.28
N SER A 98 -20.57 -9.57 -9.11
CA SER A 98 -21.69 -9.74 -10.06
C SER A 98 -22.51 -8.46 -10.21
N GLY A 99 -23.53 -8.48 -11.05
CA GLY A 99 -24.38 -7.33 -11.37
C GLY A 99 -23.72 -6.36 -12.35
N ASP A 100 -24.18 -5.10 -12.34
CA ASP A 100 -23.76 -4.08 -13.34
C ASP A 100 -22.34 -3.57 -13.14
N TYR A 101 -21.81 -3.65 -11.92
CA TYR A 101 -20.53 -3.03 -11.53
C TYR A 101 -19.66 -3.95 -10.66
N PRO A 102 -19.21 -5.11 -11.18
CA PRO A 102 -18.36 -6.01 -10.42
C PRO A 102 -16.96 -5.43 -10.21
N ILE A 103 -16.38 -5.68 -9.02
CA ILE A 103 -14.99 -5.34 -8.76
C ILE A 103 -14.08 -6.29 -9.53
N ARG A 104 -13.10 -5.73 -10.23
CA ARG A 104 -12.13 -6.51 -10.98
C ARG A 104 -10.87 -6.76 -10.16
N PHE A 105 -10.73 -7.96 -9.58
CA PHE A 105 -9.53 -8.38 -8.86
C PHE A 105 -8.50 -9.07 -9.74
N LEU A 106 -7.24 -8.62 -9.71
CA LEU A 106 -6.14 -9.13 -10.52
C LEU A 106 -4.97 -9.58 -9.63
N HIS A 107 -4.40 -10.74 -9.94
CA HIS A 107 -3.09 -11.11 -9.40
C HIS A 107 -2.01 -10.44 -10.25
N ALA A 108 -1.33 -9.40 -9.74
CA ALA A 108 -0.33 -8.63 -10.47
C ALA A 108 0.69 -8.00 -9.52
N ASP A 109 1.90 -7.80 -10.03
CA ASP A 109 3.00 -7.14 -9.34
C ASP A 109 3.05 -5.66 -9.74
N ALA A 110 3.05 -4.75 -8.77
CA ALA A 110 3.08 -3.30 -8.99
C ALA A 110 4.30 -2.83 -9.80
N THR A 111 5.41 -3.58 -9.74
CA THR A 111 6.63 -3.28 -10.49
C THR A 111 6.61 -3.78 -11.93
N ALA A 112 5.59 -4.52 -12.33
CA ALA A 112 5.54 -5.21 -13.61
C ALA A 112 4.15 -5.17 -14.30
N LEU A 113 3.38 -4.09 -14.11
CA LEU A 113 2.01 -3.97 -14.61
C LEU A 113 1.91 -4.00 -16.15
N LYS A 114 2.96 -3.60 -16.87
CA LYS A 114 3.06 -3.75 -18.33
C LYS A 114 2.90 -5.19 -18.81
N LYS A 115 3.25 -6.18 -17.97
CA LYS A 115 3.08 -7.60 -18.28
C LYS A 115 1.61 -8.04 -18.29
N ARG A 116 0.71 -7.22 -17.74
CA ARG A 116 -0.74 -7.47 -17.72
C ARG A 116 -1.43 -6.82 -18.91
N ARG A 117 -1.73 -7.62 -19.93
CA ARG A 117 -2.36 -7.17 -21.18
C ARG A 117 -3.61 -6.32 -20.92
N SER A 118 -4.39 -6.67 -19.91
CA SER A 118 -5.60 -5.95 -19.53
C SER A 118 -5.36 -4.56 -18.93
N LEU A 119 -4.11 -4.22 -18.55
CA LEU A 119 -3.70 -2.91 -18.04
C LEU A 119 -2.86 -2.10 -19.04
N CYS A 120 -2.53 -2.67 -20.22
CA CYS A 120 -1.67 -1.97 -21.19
C CYS A 120 -2.29 -0.67 -21.73
N THR A 121 -3.60 -0.68 -21.96
CA THR A 121 -4.38 0.45 -22.50
C THR A 121 -5.35 1.07 -21.50
N ALA A 122 -5.33 0.60 -20.24
CA ALA A 122 -6.20 1.12 -19.20
C ALA A 122 -5.80 2.56 -18.82
N SER A 123 -6.81 3.39 -18.56
CA SER A 123 -6.63 4.74 -18.03
C SER A 123 -7.53 4.92 -16.82
N PHE A 124 -6.94 5.25 -15.68
CA PHE A 124 -7.66 5.43 -14.42
C PHE A 124 -7.69 6.91 -14.03
N SER A 125 -8.81 7.33 -13.48
CA SER A 125 -9.01 8.68 -12.94
C SER A 125 -8.39 8.87 -11.56
N GLY A 126 -7.87 7.81 -10.96
CA GLY A 126 -7.16 7.86 -9.69
C GLY A 126 -6.61 6.50 -9.28
N ALA A 127 -5.60 6.52 -8.41
CA ALA A 127 -4.95 5.34 -7.87
C ALA A 127 -4.89 5.39 -6.33
N LEU A 128 -5.01 4.21 -5.71
CA LEU A 128 -4.88 4.00 -4.27
C LEU A 128 -3.77 2.99 -4.01
N PHE A 129 -2.93 3.21 -2.98
CA PHE A 129 -1.95 2.26 -2.50
C PHE A 129 -1.86 2.37 -0.99
N LEU A 130 -2.90 1.92 -0.33
CA LEU A 130 -3.10 2.12 1.10
C LEU A 130 -2.43 1.03 1.95
N PHE A 131 -2.51 1.21 3.27
CA PHE A 131 -1.96 0.30 4.26
C PHE A 131 -0.46 0.01 4.07
N ASN A 132 0.30 1.06 3.72
CA ASN A 132 1.76 1.03 3.55
C ASN A 132 2.27 0.04 2.49
N GLY A 133 1.42 -0.45 1.58
CA GLY A 133 1.76 -1.48 0.61
C GLY A 133 2.93 -1.12 -0.31
N LEU A 134 3.09 0.16 -0.69
CA LEU A 134 4.24 0.62 -1.45
C LEU A 134 5.57 0.39 -0.69
N MET A 135 5.56 0.52 0.64
CA MET A 135 6.73 0.37 1.48
C MET A 135 7.09 -1.10 1.76
N GLN A 136 6.25 -2.03 1.37
CA GLN A 136 6.51 -3.48 1.43
C GLN A 136 7.24 -4.00 0.17
N ILE A 137 7.60 -3.12 -0.76
CA ILE A 137 8.42 -3.43 -1.93
C ILE A 137 9.90 -3.21 -1.59
N PRO A 138 10.74 -4.25 -1.52
CA PRO A 138 12.16 -4.11 -1.24
C PRO A 138 12.90 -3.34 -2.34
N GLY A 139 13.76 -2.42 -1.94
CA GLY A 139 14.61 -1.62 -2.82
C GLY A 139 13.90 -0.39 -3.40
N ARG A 140 14.53 0.78 -3.20
CA ARG A 140 13.98 2.10 -3.60
C ARG A 140 13.62 2.17 -5.08
N GLU A 141 14.45 1.62 -5.96
CA GLU A 141 14.18 1.67 -7.40
C GLU A 141 12.97 0.81 -7.80
N ASN A 142 12.69 -0.27 -7.08
CA ASN A 142 11.48 -1.06 -7.26
C ASN A 142 10.23 -0.28 -6.82
N ARG A 143 10.29 0.45 -5.70
CA ARG A 143 9.21 1.36 -5.26
C ARG A 143 8.95 2.47 -6.28
N ARG A 144 10.02 3.09 -6.82
CA ARG A 144 9.91 4.06 -7.92
C ARG A 144 9.34 3.45 -9.19
N THR A 145 9.69 2.21 -9.50
CA THR A 145 9.10 1.49 -10.65
C THR A 145 7.60 1.29 -10.46
N ALA A 146 7.15 0.90 -9.27
CA ALA A 146 5.72 0.81 -8.97
C ALA A 146 5.01 2.18 -9.12
N LEU A 147 5.62 3.26 -8.63
CA LEU A 147 5.09 4.63 -8.82
C LEU A 147 5.01 5.03 -10.32
N ARG A 148 6.01 4.70 -11.14
CA ARG A 148 6.00 4.96 -12.60
C ARG A 148 4.93 4.12 -13.31
N GLU A 149 4.73 2.87 -12.91
CA GLU A 149 3.68 2.02 -13.48
C GLU A 149 2.29 2.57 -13.17
N LEU A 150 2.03 3.01 -11.92
CA LEU A 150 0.78 3.69 -11.57
C LEU A 150 0.63 5.02 -12.30
N HIS A 151 1.71 5.81 -12.43
CA HIS A 151 1.71 7.04 -13.20
C HIS A 151 1.31 6.79 -14.66
N ARG A 152 1.85 5.76 -15.28
CA ARG A 152 1.50 5.37 -16.66
C ARG A 152 0.01 5.04 -16.82
N LEU A 153 -0.57 4.36 -15.82
CA LEU A 153 -1.97 3.93 -15.85
C LEU A 153 -2.98 5.04 -15.54
N CYS A 154 -2.55 6.11 -14.89
CA CYS A 154 -3.43 7.20 -14.51
C CYS A 154 -3.57 8.24 -15.64
N ALA A 155 -4.73 8.87 -15.74
CA ALA A 155 -4.95 10.03 -16.60
C ALA A 155 -4.18 11.26 -16.10
N PRO A 156 -3.87 12.26 -16.95
CA PRO A 156 -3.34 13.55 -16.48
C PRO A 156 -4.25 14.16 -15.41
N GLY A 157 -3.66 14.74 -14.37
CA GLY A 157 -4.39 15.32 -13.24
C GLY A 157 -4.94 14.29 -12.22
N ALA A 158 -4.83 12.99 -12.48
CA ALA A 158 -5.34 11.96 -11.58
C ALA A 158 -4.61 11.96 -10.22
N PRO A 159 -5.32 11.82 -9.08
CA PRO A 159 -4.70 11.67 -7.78
C PRO A 159 -4.18 10.24 -7.54
N LEU A 160 -3.07 10.16 -6.81
CA LEU A 160 -2.58 8.95 -6.13
C LEU A 160 -2.66 9.19 -4.63
N LEU A 161 -3.42 8.36 -3.91
CA LEU A 161 -3.48 8.35 -2.45
C LEU A 161 -2.76 7.10 -1.95
N PHE A 162 -1.76 7.28 -1.08
CA PHE A 162 -1.03 6.17 -0.48
C PHE A 162 -0.60 6.48 0.96
N THR A 163 -0.14 5.47 1.68
CA THR A 163 0.34 5.61 3.06
C THR A 163 1.76 5.07 3.20
N THR A 164 2.49 5.65 4.16
CA THR A 164 3.79 5.17 4.61
C THR A 164 3.89 5.29 6.13
N HIS A 165 4.68 4.45 6.76
CA HIS A 165 5.23 4.84 8.06
C HIS A 165 6.16 6.04 7.89
N ASP A 166 6.58 6.64 8.99
CA ASP A 166 7.52 7.76 8.99
C ASP A 166 8.53 7.55 10.13
N ARG A 167 9.80 7.31 9.79
CA ARG A 167 10.87 7.09 10.77
C ARG A 167 11.15 8.31 11.66
N GLU A 168 10.55 9.45 11.34
CA GLU A 168 10.65 10.67 12.14
C GLU A 168 9.35 11.00 12.90
N SER A 169 8.36 10.08 12.91
CA SER A 169 7.01 10.28 13.45
C SER A 169 6.97 10.63 14.95
N SER A 170 7.97 10.22 15.72
CA SER A 170 8.06 10.46 17.16
C SER A 170 9.51 10.64 17.64
N PRO A 171 9.73 11.21 18.86
CA PRO A 171 11.06 11.26 19.45
C PRO A 171 11.71 9.88 19.61
N THR A 172 10.91 8.87 19.97
CA THR A 172 11.37 7.48 20.13
C THR A 172 11.83 6.90 18.79
N GLU A 173 11.02 7.02 17.72
CA GLU A 173 11.40 6.56 16.39
C GLU A 173 12.70 7.24 15.93
N ARG A 174 12.80 8.55 16.06
CA ARG A 174 14.03 9.27 15.72
C ARG A 174 15.27 8.77 16.47
N ALA A 175 15.13 8.44 17.77
CA ALA A 175 16.24 7.90 18.55
C ALA A 175 16.64 6.49 18.09
N LEU A 176 15.67 5.62 17.82
CA LEU A 176 15.92 4.28 17.30
C LEU A 176 16.59 4.33 15.92
N TRP A 177 16.16 5.21 15.03
CA TRP A 177 16.75 5.35 13.69
C TRP A 177 18.14 5.97 13.72
N ARG A 178 18.47 6.83 14.69
CA ARG A 178 19.86 7.28 14.91
C ARG A 178 20.77 6.12 15.32
N LEU A 179 20.30 5.23 16.19
CA LEU A 179 21.04 4.03 16.58
C LEU A 179 21.24 3.11 15.36
N GLU A 180 20.21 2.92 14.56
CA GLU A 180 20.29 2.11 13.34
C GLU A 180 21.24 2.74 12.31
N GLN A 181 21.26 4.06 12.16
CA GLN A 181 22.23 4.77 11.30
C GLN A 181 23.67 4.47 11.71
N LEU A 182 23.96 4.40 13.01
CA LEU A 182 25.31 4.01 13.49
C LEU A 182 25.67 2.57 13.11
N ARG A 183 24.71 1.63 13.11
CA ARG A 183 24.94 0.26 12.66
C ARG A 183 25.28 0.22 11.17
N TRP A 184 24.53 0.94 10.35
CA TRP A 184 24.79 1.06 8.91
C TRP A 184 26.15 1.68 8.61
N THR A 185 26.50 2.75 9.32
CA THR A 185 27.82 3.42 9.16
C THR A 185 28.97 2.48 9.52
N ARG A 186 28.78 1.57 10.49
CA ARG A 186 29.77 0.60 10.93
C ARG A 186 29.74 -0.74 10.17
N GLY A 187 28.80 -0.94 9.27
CA GLY A 187 28.59 -2.21 8.58
C GLY A 187 28.13 -3.35 9.50
N THR A 188 27.43 -3.02 10.60
CA THR A 188 26.95 -4.00 11.62
C THR A 188 25.43 -4.15 11.62
N GLN A 189 24.73 -3.62 10.63
CA GLN A 189 23.30 -3.84 10.40
C GLN A 189 23.02 -5.31 10.07
N ASP A 190 21.75 -5.72 10.14
CA ASP A 190 21.35 -7.03 9.64
C ASP A 190 21.67 -7.15 8.14
N SER A 191 22.48 -8.16 7.80
CA SER A 191 22.95 -8.37 6.41
C SER A 191 21.80 -8.71 5.44
N ALA A 192 20.63 -9.12 5.91
CA ALA A 192 19.46 -9.36 5.08
C ALA A 192 18.80 -8.07 4.55
N LEU A 193 18.97 -6.93 5.22
CA LEU A 193 18.37 -5.66 4.84
C LEU A 193 19.05 -5.08 3.59
N VAL A 194 18.26 -4.45 2.72
CA VAL A 194 18.70 -3.96 1.42
C VAL A 194 19.26 -2.54 1.52
N GLU A 195 18.56 -1.67 2.27
CA GLU A 195 18.89 -0.25 2.40
C GLU A 195 18.53 0.30 3.78
N PHE A 196 19.09 1.46 4.11
CA PHE A 196 18.73 2.17 5.33
C PHE A 196 17.25 2.58 5.29
N GLY A 197 16.54 2.28 6.36
CA GLY A 197 15.07 2.43 6.44
C GLY A 197 14.34 1.09 6.47
N ASP A 198 15.01 0.01 6.07
CA ASP A 198 14.40 -1.33 6.07
C ASP A 198 14.30 -1.91 7.48
N ARG A 199 13.20 -2.59 7.73
CA ARG A 199 12.98 -3.51 8.85
C ARG A 199 12.45 -4.85 8.34
N TYR A 200 12.86 -5.93 8.97
CA TYR A 200 12.32 -7.28 8.74
C TYR A 200 12.24 -8.00 10.07
N PHE A 201 11.05 -8.33 10.50
CA PHE A 201 10.78 -8.83 11.85
C PHE A 201 9.59 -9.78 11.85
N ASP A 202 9.51 -10.59 12.91
CA ASP A 202 8.31 -11.41 13.19
C ASP A 202 7.31 -10.54 13.96
N GLU A 203 6.10 -10.45 13.42
CA GLU A 203 4.98 -9.73 14.03
C GLU A 203 3.93 -10.74 14.51
N ALA A 204 3.56 -10.64 15.78
CA ALA A 204 2.61 -11.56 16.38
C ALA A 204 1.24 -11.51 15.66
N GLY A 205 0.78 -12.67 15.18
CA GLY A 205 -0.49 -12.80 14.45
C GLY A 205 -0.45 -12.34 12.99
N VAL A 206 0.71 -11.87 12.49
CA VAL A 206 0.90 -11.48 11.08
C VAL A 206 1.96 -12.38 10.41
N GLY A 207 2.97 -12.83 11.16
CA GLY A 207 4.12 -13.55 10.65
C GLY A 207 5.29 -12.61 10.33
N ARG A 208 6.16 -13.03 9.40
CA ARG A 208 7.29 -12.19 8.99
C ARG A 208 6.84 -11.03 8.15
N THR A 209 7.31 -9.85 8.50
CA THR A 209 6.94 -8.60 7.84
C THR A 209 8.18 -7.82 7.41
N PHE A 210 8.27 -7.52 6.12
CA PHE A 210 9.19 -6.53 5.57
C PHE A 210 8.50 -5.18 5.49
N MET A 211 9.20 -4.14 5.92
CA MET A 211 8.72 -2.77 5.80
C MET A 211 9.91 -1.81 5.60
N HIS A 212 9.81 -0.95 4.60
CA HIS A 212 10.68 0.21 4.50
C HIS A 212 10.03 1.40 5.21
N LEU A 213 10.74 2.06 6.11
CA LEU A 213 10.28 3.26 6.80
C LEU A 213 11.04 4.48 6.24
N PRO A 214 10.44 5.24 5.33
CA PRO A 214 11.06 6.45 4.77
C PRO A 214 11.01 7.60 5.77
N ASP A 215 11.80 8.65 5.50
CA ASP A 215 11.46 9.99 5.97
C ASP A 215 10.63 10.75 4.91
N ARG A 216 10.14 11.92 5.32
CA ARG A 216 9.31 12.75 4.45
C ARG A 216 10.04 13.22 3.19
N ALA A 217 11.34 13.54 3.30
CA ALA A 217 12.15 14.03 2.16
C ALA A 217 12.36 12.94 1.10
N GLU A 218 12.53 11.69 1.53
CA GLU A 218 12.66 10.54 0.64
C GLU A 218 11.42 10.37 -0.25
N ILE A 219 10.22 10.40 0.34
CA ILE A 219 8.97 10.27 -0.43
C ILE A 219 8.77 11.43 -1.40
N ILE A 220 9.05 12.67 -0.98
CA ILE A 220 8.97 13.84 -1.88
C ILE A 220 9.91 13.67 -3.07
N ALA A 221 11.14 13.21 -2.84
CA ALA A 221 12.11 12.96 -3.90
C ALA A 221 11.67 11.82 -4.84
N ASP A 222 11.06 10.76 -4.30
CA ASP A 222 10.58 9.63 -5.11
C ASP A 222 9.36 10.01 -5.97
N LEU A 223 8.44 10.80 -5.43
CA LEU A 223 7.33 11.35 -6.19
C LEU A 223 7.84 12.21 -7.36
N ALA A 224 8.73 13.16 -7.09
CA ALA A 224 9.32 14.01 -8.12
C ALA A 224 10.06 13.21 -9.21
N ALA A 225 10.85 12.19 -8.81
CA ALA A 225 11.58 11.32 -9.73
C ALA A 225 10.70 10.41 -10.58
N THR A 226 9.43 10.31 -10.27
CA THR A 226 8.46 9.41 -10.94
C THR A 226 7.30 10.13 -11.62
N GLY A 227 7.37 11.47 -11.73
CA GLY A 227 6.40 12.30 -12.45
C GLY A 227 5.17 12.71 -11.61
N TRP A 228 5.19 12.45 -10.32
CA TRP A 228 4.13 12.84 -9.41
C TRP A 228 4.45 14.16 -8.70
N THR A 229 3.48 15.05 -8.59
CA THR A 229 3.59 16.27 -7.78
C THR A 229 2.84 16.07 -6.47
N ARG A 230 3.55 16.22 -5.33
CA ARG A 230 2.91 16.18 -4.01
C ARG A 230 1.89 17.30 -3.87
N GLU A 231 0.66 16.95 -3.53
CA GLU A 231 -0.42 17.90 -3.26
C GLU A 231 -0.70 18.04 -1.76
N PHE A 232 -0.70 16.92 -1.02
CA PHE A 232 -1.03 16.88 0.40
C PHE A 232 -0.23 15.80 1.12
N ASP A 233 0.15 16.01 2.36
CA ASP A 233 0.56 14.97 3.29
C ASP A 233 0.24 15.34 4.73
N ALA A 234 -0.14 14.37 5.54
CA ALA A 234 -0.41 14.52 6.97
C ALA A 234 -0.32 13.16 7.69
N MET A 235 -0.02 13.19 8.98
CA MET A 235 -0.11 11.99 9.83
C MET A 235 -1.59 11.59 9.99
N ARG A 236 -1.88 10.29 10.13
CA ARG A 236 -3.24 9.75 10.27
C ARG A 236 -4.05 10.47 11.34
N LYS A 237 -3.46 10.69 12.52
CA LYS A 237 -4.07 11.41 13.64
C LYS A 237 -4.44 12.86 13.34
N GLU A 238 -3.75 13.50 12.39
CA GLU A 238 -4.04 14.87 11.94
C GLU A 238 -5.19 14.90 10.93
N VAL A 239 -5.40 13.80 10.21
CA VAL A 239 -6.49 13.66 9.24
C VAL A 239 -7.81 13.38 9.94
N ALA A 240 -7.85 12.36 10.82
CA ALA A 240 -9.05 11.97 11.54
C ALA A 240 -8.70 11.20 12.82
N ARG A 241 -9.67 11.18 13.76
CA ARG A 241 -9.63 10.26 14.90
C ARG A 241 -10.16 8.90 14.45
N GLU A 242 -9.37 7.87 14.63
CA GLU A 242 -9.74 6.50 14.29
C GLU A 242 -10.49 5.80 15.44
N SER A 243 -11.17 4.70 15.10
CA SER A 243 -11.74 3.79 16.09
C SER A 243 -10.64 3.02 16.82
N ALA A 244 -10.95 2.52 18.02
CA ALA A 244 -10.02 1.67 18.78
C ALA A 244 -9.56 0.47 17.96
N ALA A 245 -10.47 -0.21 17.25
CA ALA A 245 -10.14 -1.36 16.40
C ALA A 245 -9.10 -1.05 15.32
N VAL A 246 -9.15 0.15 14.70
CA VAL A 246 -8.15 0.57 13.71
C VAL A 246 -6.81 0.90 14.38
N VAL A 247 -6.83 1.54 15.55
CA VAL A 247 -5.61 1.87 16.32
C VAL A 247 -4.91 0.60 16.82
N ASP A 248 -5.67 -0.39 17.25
CA ASP A 248 -5.15 -1.68 17.72
C ASP A 248 -4.61 -2.54 16.57
N PHE A 249 -5.17 -2.35 15.35
CA PHE A 249 -4.78 -3.11 14.17
C PHE A 249 -3.57 -2.55 13.43
N SER A 250 -3.32 -1.23 13.51
CA SER A 250 -2.33 -0.56 12.67
C SER A 250 -1.65 0.59 13.38
N ASP A 251 -0.32 0.61 13.30
CA ASP A 251 0.50 1.72 13.74
C ASP A 251 0.19 3.04 13.02
N GLU A 252 0.66 4.14 13.60
CA GLU A 252 0.55 5.47 13.01
C GLU A 252 1.25 5.53 11.65
N CYS A 253 0.60 6.16 10.68
CA CYS A 253 1.13 6.31 9.32
C CYS A 253 0.91 7.73 8.79
N ARG A 254 1.66 8.09 7.76
CA ARG A 254 1.49 9.32 6.99
C ARG A 254 0.69 9.03 5.73
N PHE A 255 -0.34 9.81 5.49
CA PHE A 255 -1.08 9.84 4.24
C PHE A 255 -0.41 10.80 3.26
N TRP A 256 -0.41 10.42 2.00
CA TRP A 256 0.13 11.19 0.89
C TRP A 256 -0.90 11.28 -0.23
N VAL A 257 -1.08 12.47 -0.77
CA VAL A 257 -1.79 12.66 -2.03
C VAL A 257 -0.84 13.34 -3.01
N ALA A 258 -0.69 12.73 -4.17
CA ALA A 258 0.10 13.27 -5.28
C ALA A 258 -0.74 13.32 -6.55
N ARG A 259 -0.44 14.25 -7.44
CA ARG A 259 -1.10 14.40 -8.75
C ARG A 259 -0.17 14.02 -9.88
N LYS A 260 -0.74 13.37 -10.88
CA LYS A 260 -0.07 13.18 -12.16
C LYS A 260 -0.02 14.50 -12.90
N ASN A 261 1.19 14.90 -13.32
CA ASN A 261 1.40 16.06 -14.17
C ASN A 261 0.90 15.84 -15.59
#